data_5a0b1cde41f6f09a8e1228e95bd3ddae
#
_entry.id   5a0b1cde41f6f09a8e1228e95bd3ddae
#
_cell.length_a   1.000
_cell.length_b   1.000
_cell.length_c   1.000
_cell.angle_alpha   90.00
_cell.angle_beta   90.00
_cell.angle_gamma   90.00
#
_symmetry.space_group_name_H-M   'P 1'
#
loop_
_entity.id
_entity.type
_entity.pdbx_description
1 polymer ?
#
loop_
_entity_poly.entity_id
_entity_poly.type
_entity_poly.pdbx_seq_one_letter_code
_entity_poly.pdbx_strand_id
1 'polypeptide(L)'
;MCLYSEINKPKIAQQDIVCYKYVLKRKHHFRPYYHGNKVKYKFGKLYKIDINLFINKVEKSKKWYHVNIGFHSFGTILSYNKSNPNEDDCCYIKCIIPQGSLYFEEKDSRGDVMYYCSEQLYIPDPPGNIFKRFLRKYICKYKSNLI
;
A
#
# COMPACT_ATOMS: atom_id res chain seq x y z
N MET A 1 0.75 -3.79 10.07
CA MET A 1 0.07 -4.83 9.27
C MET A 1 1.15 -5.76 8.76
N CYS A 2 1.05 -7.03 9.04
CA CYS A 2 1.96 -8.05 8.50
C CYS A 2 1.21 -8.77 7.39
N LEU A 3 1.87 -9.00 6.26
CA LEU A 3 1.32 -9.81 5.18
C LEU A 3 1.66 -11.28 5.45
N TYR A 4 0.69 -12.15 5.25
CA TYR A 4 0.84 -13.58 5.34
C TYR A 4 0.83 -14.19 3.95
N SER A 5 1.94 -14.74 3.49
CA SER A 5 2.05 -15.38 2.18
C SER A 5 2.04 -16.91 2.32
N GLU A 6 1.36 -17.58 1.40
CA GLU A 6 1.42 -19.04 1.29
C GLU A 6 2.74 -19.52 0.69
N ILE A 7 3.46 -18.63 0.03
CA ILE A 7 4.72 -18.93 -0.65
C ILE A 7 5.87 -18.12 -0.04
N ASN A 8 7.06 -18.73 -0.01
CA ASN A 8 8.26 -18.11 0.55
C ASN A 8 9.07 -17.28 -0.47
N LYS A 9 8.64 -17.28 -1.72
CA LYS A 9 9.33 -16.56 -2.79
C LYS A 9 8.44 -15.44 -3.32
N PRO A 10 8.98 -14.24 -3.54
CA PRO A 10 8.23 -13.17 -4.16
C PRO A 10 7.90 -13.49 -5.62
N LYS A 11 6.82 -12.94 -6.11
CA LYS A 11 6.46 -12.90 -7.52
C LYS A 11 7.15 -11.70 -8.19
N ILE A 12 7.27 -11.75 -9.50
CA ILE A 12 7.71 -10.61 -10.32
C ILE A 12 6.46 -10.00 -10.98
N ALA A 13 6.26 -8.71 -10.83
CA ALA A 13 5.16 -8.00 -11.45
C ALA A 13 5.31 -8.00 -12.97
N GLN A 14 4.39 -8.65 -13.69
CA GLN A 14 4.42 -8.75 -15.15
C GLN A 14 3.95 -7.45 -15.82
N GLN A 15 3.25 -6.61 -15.08
CA GLN A 15 2.78 -5.28 -15.47
C GLN A 15 2.67 -4.40 -14.24
N ASP A 16 2.41 -3.12 -14.43
CA ASP A 16 2.12 -2.20 -13.32
C ASP A 16 0.89 -2.66 -12.53
N ILE A 17 1.04 -2.79 -11.21
CA ILE A 17 -0.05 -3.19 -10.34
C ILE A 17 -0.53 -1.96 -9.56
N VAL A 18 -1.80 -1.60 -9.76
CA VAL A 18 -2.44 -0.53 -8.99
C VAL A 18 -2.78 -1.06 -7.60
N CYS A 19 -2.37 -0.32 -6.58
CA CYS A 19 -2.65 -0.63 -5.19
C CYS A 19 -2.92 0.66 -4.39
N TYR A 20 -3.25 0.52 -3.12
CA TYR A 20 -3.63 1.65 -2.27
C TYR A 20 -2.89 1.58 -0.95
N LYS A 21 -2.44 2.74 -0.46
CA LYS A 21 -1.77 2.83 0.83
C LYS A 21 -2.58 3.73 1.76
N TYR A 22 -2.85 3.22 2.96
CA TYR A 22 -3.48 4.01 4.01
C TYR A 22 -2.41 4.80 4.75
N VAL A 23 -2.55 6.12 4.78
CA VAL A 23 -1.52 7.03 5.24
C VAL A 23 -2.08 8.16 6.10
N LEU A 24 -1.24 8.69 6.97
CA LEU A 24 -1.48 9.95 7.69
C LEU A 24 -1.06 11.12 6.82
N LYS A 25 -1.98 12.03 6.57
CA LYS A 25 -1.72 13.26 5.83
C LYS A 25 -0.93 14.24 6.70
N ARG A 26 0.11 14.83 6.14
CA ARG A 26 0.89 15.93 6.73
C ARG A 26 1.02 17.06 5.72
N LYS A 27 1.44 18.24 6.16
CA LYS A 27 1.46 19.47 5.34
C LYS A 27 2.13 19.29 3.97
N HIS A 28 3.23 18.54 3.89
CA HIS A 28 4.03 18.39 2.67
C HIS A 28 4.37 16.94 2.30
N HIS A 29 3.82 15.95 3.04
CA HIS A 29 4.11 14.54 2.82
C HIS A 29 3.04 13.68 3.47
N PHE A 30 3.11 12.37 3.21
CA PHE A 30 2.31 11.35 3.87
C PHE A 30 3.22 10.48 4.73
N ARG A 31 2.70 9.99 5.84
CA ARG A 31 3.37 8.98 6.68
C ARG A 31 2.58 7.67 6.64
N PRO A 32 3.26 6.51 6.72
CA PRO A 32 2.55 5.24 6.89
C PRO A 32 1.69 5.33 8.16
N TYR A 33 0.46 4.85 8.05
CA TYR A 33 -0.41 4.72 9.23
C TYR A 33 0.08 3.60 10.15
N TYR A 34 0.43 2.47 9.52
CA TYR A 34 0.96 1.30 10.20
C TYR A 34 2.50 1.28 10.08
N HIS A 35 3.15 0.76 11.11
CA HIS A 35 4.60 0.67 11.23
C HIS A 35 5.26 2.04 11.29
N GLY A 36 5.80 2.38 12.44
CA GLY A 36 6.53 3.63 12.72
C GLY A 36 7.70 3.94 11.79
N ASN A 37 7.60 3.57 10.54
CA ASN A 37 8.59 3.81 9.51
C ASN A 37 8.75 5.31 9.31
N LYS A 38 9.97 5.76 9.46
CA LYS A 38 10.38 7.15 9.21
C LYS A 38 10.23 7.59 7.76
N VAL A 39 9.65 6.73 6.88
CA VAL A 39 9.46 7.02 5.46
C VAL A 39 8.43 8.12 5.30
N LYS A 40 8.83 9.17 4.60
CA LYS A 40 7.96 10.27 4.19
C LYS A 40 7.59 10.07 2.72
N TYR A 41 6.34 9.70 2.47
CA TYR A 41 5.84 9.54 1.12
C TYR A 41 5.51 10.89 0.49
N LYS A 42 5.88 11.06 -0.78
CA LYS A 42 5.56 12.22 -1.62
C LYS A 42 5.09 11.75 -2.98
N PHE A 43 4.27 12.54 -3.64
CA PHE A 43 3.88 12.30 -5.02
C PHE A 43 5.07 12.38 -5.98
N GLY A 44 4.97 11.72 -7.13
CA GLY A 44 6.00 11.68 -8.16
C GLY A 44 7.26 10.92 -7.73
N LYS A 45 7.23 10.13 -6.67
CA LYS A 45 8.41 9.44 -6.12
C LYS A 45 8.29 7.93 -6.21
N LEU A 46 9.40 7.32 -6.63
CA LEU A 46 9.63 5.89 -6.54
C LEU A 46 10.42 5.59 -5.27
N TYR A 47 9.89 4.68 -4.47
CA TYR A 47 10.51 4.17 -3.26
C TYR A 47 11.00 2.75 -3.50
N LYS A 48 12.20 2.44 -3.02
CA LYS A 48 12.84 1.12 -3.18
C LYS A 48 13.41 0.65 -1.86
N ILE A 49 13.42 -0.66 -1.68
CA ILE A 49 14.11 -1.35 -0.59
C ILE A 49 15.17 -2.24 -1.21
N ASP A 50 16.23 -2.52 -0.48
CA ASP A 50 17.25 -3.48 -0.88
C ASP A 50 16.61 -4.86 -1.09
N ILE A 51 16.85 -5.47 -2.26
CA ILE A 51 16.26 -6.74 -2.67
C ILE A 51 16.66 -7.87 -1.72
N ASN A 52 17.94 -7.89 -1.29
CA ASN A 52 18.41 -8.94 -0.38
C ASN A 52 17.74 -8.82 0.98
N LEU A 53 17.53 -7.59 1.46
CA LEU A 53 16.80 -7.34 2.69
C LEU A 53 15.34 -7.78 2.57
N PHE A 54 14.70 -7.51 1.43
CA PHE A 54 13.31 -7.89 1.15
C PHE A 54 13.12 -9.41 1.14
N ILE A 55 14.01 -10.14 0.45
CA ILE A 55 13.92 -11.60 0.31
C ILE A 55 14.29 -12.31 1.62
N ASN A 56 15.36 -11.88 2.30
CA ASN A 56 15.93 -12.61 3.43
C ASN A 56 15.19 -12.39 4.76
N LYS A 57 14.25 -11.47 4.83
CA LYS A 57 13.46 -11.16 6.03
C LYS A 57 12.05 -11.75 6.03
N VAL A 58 11.83 -12.78 5.22
CA VAL A 58 10.58 -13.55 5.24
C VAL A 58 10.70 -14.60 6.35
N GLU A 59 9.89 -14.46 7.39
CA GLU A 59 9.88 -15.37 8.54
C GLU A 59 8.82 -16.45 8.34
N LYS A 60 9.21 -17.71 8.56
CA LYS A 60 8.29 -18.85 8.50
C LYS A 60 7.52 -18.98 9.81
N SER A 61 6.22 -18.94 9.76
CA SER A 61 5.30 -19.40 10.80
C SER A 61 4.66 -20.73 10.38
N LYS A 62 3.97 -21.43 11.27
CA LYS A 62 3.47 -22.84 11.08
C LYS A 62 2.93 -23.17 9.68
N LYS A 63 2.11 -22.32 9.09
CA LYS A 63 1.52 -22.51 7.75
C LYS A 63 1.82 -21.37 6.77
N TRP A 64 2.34 -20.23 7.26
CA TRP A 64 2.41 -18.99 6.51
C TRP A 64 3.78 -18.37 6.62
N TYR A 65 4.12 -17.56 5.65
CA TYR A 65 5.33 -16.74 5.66
C TYR A 65 4.97 -15.32 6.02
N HIS A 66 5.61 -14.78 7.04
CA HIS A 66 5.46 -13.38 7.44
C HIS A 66 6.39 -12.51 6.62
N VAL A 67 5.84 -11.56 5.90
CA VAL A 67 6.60 -10.57 5.15
C VAL A 67 6.56 -9.25 5.92
N ASN A 68 7.62 -8.99 6.69
CA ASN A 68 7.69 -7.83 7.57
C ASN A 68 8.33 -6.61 6.92
N ILE A 69 9.19 -6.82 5.93
CA ILE A 69 9.92 -5.76 5.24
C ILE A 69 9.38 -5.61 3.84
N GLY A 70 9.02 -4.38 3.49
CA GLY A 70 8.45 -4.03 2.20
C GLY A 70 7.47 -2.88 2.29
N PHE A 71 6.99 -2.45 1.15
CA PHE A 71 5.91 -1.47 1.05
C PHE A 71 4.57 -2.18 1.09
N HIS A 72 3.97 -2.23 2.28
CA HIS A 72 2.64 -2.80 2.47
C HIS A 72 1.56 -1.88 1.87
N SER A 73 0.67 -2.45 1.08
CA SER A 73 -0.43 -1.75 0.43
C SER A 73 -1.67 -2.64 0.32
N PHE A 74 -2.81 -2.05 0.02
CA PHE A 74 -4.08 -2.75 -0.14
C PHE A 74 -4.37 -3.00 -1.63
N GLY A 75 -4.90 -4.15 -1.96
CA GLY A 75 -5.38 -4.45 -3.30
C GLY A 75 -6.64 -3.65 -3.66
N THR A 76 -7.50 -3.41 -2.66
CA THR A 76 -8.72 -2.63 -2.82
C THR A 76 -8.92 -1.66 -1.65
N ILE A 77 -9.65 -0.57 -1.88
CA ILE A 77 -10.00 0.40 -0.82
C ILE A 77 -11.06 -0.18 0.13
N LEU A 78 -11.90 -1.09 -0.35
CA LEU A 78 -13.05 -1.62 0.39
C LEU A 78 -12.66 -2.55 1.55
N SER A 79 -11.47 -3.12 1.53
CA SER A 79 -11.02 -4.08 2.55
C SER A 79 -10.86 -3.48 3.95
N TYR A 80 -10.73 -2.15 4.05
CA TYR A 80 -10.39 -1.51 5.33
C TYR A 80 -11.51 -0.69 5.97
N ASN A 81 -12.53 -0.30 5.22
CA ASN A 81 -13.57 0.66 5.67
C ASN A 81 -14.40 0.23 6.90
N LYS A 82 -14.17 -0.97 7.44
CA LYS A 82 -14.96 -1.49 8.55
C LYS A 82 -14.40 -1.18 9.95
N SER A 83 -13.18 -0.70 10.08
CA SER A 83 -12.52 -0.72 11.39
C SER A 83 -12.16 0.64 12.03
N ASN A 84 -12.14 1.76 11.31
CA ASN A 84 -11.82 3.05 11.95
C ASN A 84 -12.40 4.27 11.20
N PRO A 85 -13.62 4.72 11.57
CA PRO A 85 -14.24 5.89 10.95
C PRO A 85 -13.74 7.25 11.45
N ASN A 86 -12.87 7.32 12.45
CA ASN A 86 -12.66 8.55 13.24
C ASN A 86 -11.33 9.26 13.08
N GLU A 87 -10.51 8.96 12.08
CA GLU A 87 -9.24 9.66 11.92
C GLU A 87 -9.29 10.65 10.74
N ASP A 88 -9.58 11.89 11.06
CA ASP A 88 -9.73 13.00 10.08
C ASP A 88 -8.47 13.27 9.25
N ASP A 89 -7.29 12.85 9.74
CA ASP A 89 -6.01 13.05 9.08
C ASP A 89 -5.56 11.87 8.21
N CYS A 90 -6.34 10.79 8.11
CA CYS A 90 -5.99 9.61 7.35
C CYS A 90 -6.65 9.59 5.99
N CYS A 91 -5.95 9.04 5.00
CA CYS A 91 -6.47 8.86 3.66
C CYS A 91 -5.83 7.69 2.94
N TYR A 92 -6.50 7.22 1.89
CA TYR A 92 -5.90 6.32 0.92
C TYR A 92 -5.23 7.10 -0.20
N ILE A 93 -4.01 6.73 -0.52
CA ILE A 93 -3.34 7.21 -1.72
C ILE A 93 -3.20 6.06 -2.71
N LYS A 94 -3.43 6.37 -3.99
CA LYS A 94 -3.17 5.44 -5.08
C LYS A 94 -1.67 5.28 -5.24
N CYS A 95 -1.23 4.04 -5.35
CA CYS A 95 0.15 3.67 -5.57
C CYS A 95 0.24 2.68 -6.73
N ILE A 96 1.45 2.49 -7.24
CA ILE A 96 1.74 1.53 -8.29
C ILE A 96 2.95 0.71 -7.85
N ILE A 97 2.82 -0.60 -7.92
CA ILE A 97 3.97 -1.52 -7.90
C ILE A 97 4.43 -1.63 -9.34
N PRO A 98 5.63 -1.10 -9.69
CA PRO A 98 6.08 -1.07 -11.08
C PRO A 98 6.30 -2.47 -11.65
N GLN A 99 6.11 -2.62 -12.96
CA GLN A 99 6.52 -3.81 -13.69
C GLN A 99 7.97 -4.17 -13.37
N GLY A 100 8.24 -5.46 -13.21
CA GLY A 100 9.55 -5.99 -12.84
C GLY A 100 9.85 -5.98 -11.33
N SER A 101 9.02 -5.34 -10.52
CA SER A 101 9.19 -5.33 -9.05
C SER A 101 8.89 -6.70 -8.44
N LEU A 102 9.62 -7.03 -7.38
CA LEU A 102 9.31 -8.18 -6.54
C LEU A 102 8.18 -7.85 -5.57
N TYR A 103 7.22 -8.76 -5.42
CA TYR A 103 6.12 -8.59 -4.49
C TYR A 103 5.59 -9.90 -3.93
N PHE A 104 4.97 -9.82 -2.77
CA PHE A 104 4.09 -10.83 -2.19
C PHE A 104 2.65 -10.33 -2.22
N GLU A 105 1.71 -11.26 -2.29
CA GLU A 105 0.29 -10.97 -2.20
C GLU A 105 -0.40 -11.89 -1.19
N GLU A 106 -1.45 -11.37 -0.57
CA GLU A 106 -2.38 -12.13 0.26
C GLU A 106 -3.76 -12.03 -0.35
N LYS A 107 -4.42 -13.16 -0.54
CA LYS A 107 -5.74 -13.26 -1.13
C LYS A 107 -6.79 -13.63 -0.10
N ASP A 108 -8.01 -13.20 -0.33
CA ASP A 108 -9.16 -13.66 0.44
C ASP A 108 -9.62 -15.05 -0.05
N SER A 109 -10.64 -15.60 0.62
CA SER A 109 -11.22 -16.92 0.28
C SER A 109 -11.85 -16.99 -1.11
N ARG A 110 -12.10 -15.84 -1.77
CA ARG A 110 -12.64 -15.74 -3.12
C ARG A 110 -11.53 -15.63 -4.17
N GLY A 111 -10.27 -15.48 -3.74
CA GLY A 111 -9.12 -15.29 -4.61
C GLY A 111 -8.82 -13.82 -4.95
N ASP A 112 -9.56 -12.86 -4.36
CA ASP A 112 -9.31 -11.45 -4.54
C ASP A 112 -8.08 -11.02 -3.73
N VAL A 113 -7.20 -10.22 -4.34
CA VAL A 113 -6.01 -9.75 -3.64
C VAL A 113 -6.38 -8.66 -2.64
N MET A 114 -6.15 -8.95 -1.37
CA MET A 114 -6.43 -8.05 -0.26
C MET A 114 -5.24 -7.15 0.06
N TYR A 115 -4.04 -7.72 0.04
CA TYR A 115 -2.81 -7.02 0.43
C TYR A 115 -1.67 -7.35 -0.50
N TYR A 116 -0.77 -6.36 -0.65
CA TYR A 116 0.53 -6.50 -1.29
C TYR A 116 1.63 -6.08 -0.33
N CYS A 117 2.79 -6.70 -0.47
CA CYS A 117 4.05 -6.21 0.07
C CYS A 117 5.09 -6.24 -1.05
N SER A 118 5.65 -5.10 -1.42
CA SER A 118 6.56 -4.96 -2.56
C SER A 118 7.89 -4.34 -2.17
N GLU A 119 8.93 -4.63 -2.94
CA GLU A 119 10.25 -3.99 -2.80
C GLU A 119 10.29 -2.58 -3.40
N GLN A 120 9.39 -2.29 -4.33
CA GLN A 120 9.25 -0.97 -4.95
C GLN A 120 7.81 -0.48 -4.86
N LEU A 121 7.66 0.82 -4.69
CA LEU A 121 6.36 1.48 -4.69
C LEU A 121 6.48 2.86 -5.32
N TYR A 122 5.75 3.12 -6.38
CA TYR A 122 5.64 4.42 -7.00
C TYR A 122 4.34 5.11 -6.56
N ILE A 123 4.46 6.37 -6.17
CA ILE A 123 3.31 7.22 -5.85
C ILE A 123 3.18 8.21 -6.98
N PRO A 124 2.21 8.01 -7.91
CA PRO A 124 2.07 8.85 -9.08
C PRO A 124 1.74 10.29 -8.71
N ASP A 125 2.20 11.22 -9.55
CA ASP A 125 1.74 12.59 -9.47
C ASP A 125 0.23 12.63 -9.69
N PRO A 126 -0.48 13.44 -8.94
CA PRO A 126 -1.87 13.66 -9.20
C PRO A 126 -2.07 14.38 -10.55
N PRO A 127 -3.11 14.06 -11.29
CA PRO A 127 -3.34 14.64 -12.60
C PRO A 127 -3.57 16.15 -12.51
N GLY A 128 -2.62 16.93 -13.03
CA GLY A 128 -2.67 18.35 -13.36
C GLY A 128 -3.18 19.34 -12.30
N ASN A 129 -3.47 20.58 -12.71
CA ASN A 129 -3.98 21.67 -11.85
C ASN A 129 -5.39 21.42 -11.24
N ILE A 130 -6.00 20.31 -11.49
CA ILE A 130 -7.17 19.77 -10.78
C ILE A 130 -6.82 19.41 -9.34
N PHE A 131 -5.57 19.56 -8.95
CA PHE A 131 -4.95 19.13 -7.71
C PHE A 131 -5.64 19.56 -6.43
N LYS A 132 -6.00 20.84 -6.32
CA LYS A 132 -6.67 21.34 -5.10
C LYS A 132 -8.12 20.83 -4.97
N ARG A 133 -8.82 20.61 -6.10
CA ARG A 133 -10.17 20.04 -6.11
C ARG A 133 -10.15 18.53 -5.94
N PHE A 134 -9.16 17.84 -6.49
CA PHE A 134 -9.08 16.40 -6.51
C PHE A 134 -8.64 15.83 -5.15
N LEU A 135 -7.68 16.43 -4.47
CA LEU A 135 -7.33 16.05 -3.10
C LEU A 135 -8.55 16.12 -2.16
N ARG A 136 -9.35 17.16 -2.25
CA ARG A 136 -10.63 17.21 -1.51
C ARG A 136 -11.62 16.13 -1.99
N LYS A 137 -11.70 15.85 -3.28
CA LYS A 137 -12.71 14.94 -3.86
C LYS A 137 -12.35 13.46 -3.68
N TYR A 138 -11.07 13.08 -3.77
CA TYR A 138 -10.62 11.71 -3.51
C TYR A 138 -10.50 11.39 -2.01
N ILE A 139 -10.17 12.37 -1.21
CA ILE A 139 -10.06 12.21 0.25
C ILE A 139 -11.43 12.28 0.92
N CYS A 140 -12.34 13.14 0.43
CA CYS A 140 -13.66 13.34 1.05
C CYS A 140 -14.79 12.50 0.44
N LYS A 141 -14.68 12.01 -0.80
CA LYS A 141 -15.77 11.26 -1.45
C LYS A 141 -16.00 9.88 -0.83
N TYR A 142 -15.02 9.35 -0.09
CA TYR A 142 -15.20 8.11 0.66
C TYR A 142 -15.80 8.30 2.06
N LYS A 143 -15.97 9.55 2.54
CA LYS A 143 -16.72 9.82 3.78
C LYS A 143 -18.23 9.89 3.57
N SER A 144 -18.72 10.20 2.36
CA SER A 144 -20.13 10.50 2.12
C SER A 144 -20.98 9.38 1.52
N ASN A 145 -20.41 8.25 1.16
CA ASN A 145 -21.16 7.12 0.60
C ASN A 145 -21.31 5.93 1.57
N LEU A 146 -21.17 6.16 2.87
CA LEU A 146 -21.31 5.15 3.91
C LEU A 146 -22.27 5.62 5.03
N ILE A 147 -23.32 6.33 4.65
CA ILE A 147 -24.51 6.47 5.49
C ILE A 147 -25.63 5.68 4.82
#